data_3869a2f786c74371f51dd07108f3dc83
#
_entry.id   3869a2f786c74371f51dd07108f3dc83
#
_cell.length_a   1.000
_cell.length_b   1.000
_cell.length_c   1.000
_cell.angle_alpha   90.00
_cell.angle_beta   90.00
_cell.angle_gamma   90.00
#
_symmetry.space_group_name_H-M   'P 1'
#
loop_
_entity.id
_entity.type
_entity.pdbx_description
1 polymer ?
#
loop_
_entity_poly.entity_id
_entity_poly.type
_entity_poly.pdbx_seq_one_letter_code
_entity_poly.pdbx_strand_id
1 'polypeptide(L)'
;LEQIEAVLVKEKPDLVVVYGDTNSTLAGALAAKKLGIKVAHVEAGLRSFNMAMPEEVNRILTDRISDLLLCPTITALSNLKKEGFDSFDAKVALTGDIMGDSVAFYSELSAERSEIIKKLDLKGKKFVLGTIHRQENTDDPKILASIMKALNDISDNTLVVMPLHPRTRMMMKKFDVSFNGLTIDPVGYFDMLELLKNCNLVVTDSGGLQKEAFFNEKYCIVAREQTEWV
;
A
#
# COMPACT_ATOMS: atom_id res chain seq x y z
N LEU A 1 20.62 -10.26 -2.49
CA LEU A 1 21.18 -10.34 -3.85
C LEU A 1 21.63 -11.75 -4.20
N GLU A 2 22.56 -12.35 -3.47
CA GLU A 2 23.17 -13.67 -3.77
C GLU A 2 22.14 -14.79 -4.02
N GLN A 3 21.11 -14.90 -3.18
CA GLN A 3 20.08 -15.92 -3.35
C GLN A 3 19.25 -15.72 -4.64
N ILE A 4 18.94 -14.47 -4.99
CA ILE A 4 18.23 -14.15 -6.23
C ILE A 4 19.13 -14.44 -7.43
N GLU A 5 20.38 -14.03 -7.35
CA GLU A 5 21.38 -14.28 -8.42
C GLU A 5 21.51 -15.78 -8.69
N ALA A 6 21.62 -16.61 -7.64
CA ALA A 6 21.70 -18.07 -7.81
C ALA A 6 20.47 -18.64 -8.53
N VAL A 7 19.27 -18.15 -8.23
CA VAL A 7 18.03 -18.53 -8.94
C VAL A 7 18.10 -18.11 -10.39
N LEU A 8 18.46 -16.85 -10.68
CA LEU A 8 18.53 -16.33 -12.04
C LEU A 8 19.55 -17.05 -12.92
N VAL A 9 20.71 -17.39 -12.36
CA VAL A 9 21.74 -18.18 -13.05
C VAL A 9 21.23 -19.59 -13.40
N LYS A 10 20.44 -20.20 -12.50
CA LYS A 10 19.84 -21.51 -12.73
C LYS A 10 18.72 -21.48 -13.75
N GLU A 11 17.75 -20.58 -13.57
CA GLU A 11 16.50 -20.54 -14.35
C GLU A 11 16.69 -19.84 -15.73
N LYS A 12 17.67 -18.94 -15.85
CA LYS A 12 18.03 -18.17 -17.07
C LYS A 12 16.82 -17.53 -17.76
N PRO A 13 16.02 -16.73 -17.05
CA PRO A 13 14.84 -16.09 -17.65
C PRO A 13 15.25 -15.04 -18.69
N ASP A 14 14.40 -14.84 -19.70
CA ASP A 14 14.58 -13.76 -20.70
C ASP A 14 14.22 -12.37 -20.11
N LEU A 15 13.36 -12.35 -19.10
CA LEU A 15 12.86 -11.13 -18.46
C LEU A 15 12.59 -11.40 -16.97
N VAL A 16 12.99 -10.47 -16.12
CA VAL A 16 12.62 -10.43 -14.71
C VAL A 16 11.58 -9.33 -14.52
N VAL A 17 10.44 -9.66 -13.91
CA VAL A 17 9.40 -8.70 -13.55
C VAL A 17 9.52 -8.42 -12.05
N VAL A 18 9.63 -7.15 -11.69
CA VAL A 18 9.66 -6.68 -10.30
C VAL A 18 8.49 -5.74 -10.04
N TYR A 19 7.98 -5.73 -8.80
CA TYR A 19 6.79 -4.97 -8.40
C TYR A 19 7.12 -4.00 -7.28
N GLY A 20 6.58 -2.78 -7.36
CA GLY A 20 6.62 -1.80 -6.28
C GLY A 20 8.03 -1.33 -5.92
N ASP A 21 8.27 -1.10 -4.63
CA ASP A 21 9.43 -0.36 -4.15
C ASP A 21 10.13 -0.95 -2.91
N THR A 22 9.96 -2.24 -2.68
CA THR A 22 10.60 -2.93 -1.55
C THR A 22 12.10 -3.16 -1.81
N ASN A 23 12.84 -3.46 -0.74
CA ASN A 23 14.25 -3.90 -0.87
C ASN A 23 14.39 -5.14 -1.78
N SER A 24 13.39 -6.02 -1.79
CA SER A 24 13.38 -7.19 -2.67
C SER A 24 13.20 -6.82 -4.13
N THR A 25 12.40 -5.79 -4.42
CA THR A 25 12.21 -5.22 -5.77
C THR A 25 13.55 -4.76 -6.35
N LEU A 26 14.24 -3.88 -5.61
CA LEU A 26 15.56 -3.37 -6.01
C LEU A 26 16.60 -4.51 -6.12
N ALA A 27 16.62 -5.44 -5.16
CA ALA A 27 17.55 -6.56 -5.20
C ALA A 27 17.33 -7.46 -6.43
N GLY A 28 16.07 -7.73 -6.79
CA GLY A 28 15.71 -8.49 -7.99
C GLY A 28 16.14 -7.80 -9.27
N ALA A 29 15.81 -6.52 -9.40
CA ALA A 29 16.19 -5.71 -10.56
C ALA A 29 17.71 -5.63 -10.72
N LEU A 30 18.43 -5.36 -9.63
CA LEU A 30 19.89 -5.24 -9.66
C LEU A 30 20.57 -6.56 -10.01
N ALA A 31 20.15 -7.68 -9.44
CA ALA A 31 20.69 -9.01 -9.76
C ALA A 31 20.46 -9.34 -11.25
N ALA A 32 19.24 -9.14 -11.76
CA ALA A 32 18.92 -9.38 -13.15
C ALA A 32 19.78 -8.52 -14.10
N LYS A 33 19.87 -7.22 -13.84
CA LYS A 33 20.62 -6.28 -14.67
C LYS A 33 22.11 -6.60 -14.71
N LYS A 34 22.70 -7.01 -13.57
CA LYS A 34 24.11 -7.44 -13.49
C LYS A 34 24.40 -8.73 -14.29
N LEU A 35 23.40 -9.57 -14.47
CA LEU A 35 23.49 -10.78 -15.29
C LEU A 35 23.12 -10.53 -16.76
N GLY A 36 22.83 -9.29 -17.16
CA GLY A 36 22.43 -8.94 -18.53
C GLY A 36 20.99 -9.35 -18.88
N ILE A 37 20.17 -9.69 -17.88
CA ILE A 37 18.76 -10.05 -18.04
C ILE A 37 17.92 -8.76 -18.05
N LYS A 38 16.94 -8.68 -18.96
CA LYS A 38 16.02 -7.55 -19.02
C LYS A 38 15.14 -7.47 -17.78
N VAL A 39 14.77 -6.24 -17.39
CA VAL A 39 13.93 -5.96 -16.22
C VAL A 39 12.70 -5.18 -16.63
N ALA A 40 11.53 -5.65 -16.21
CA ALA A 40 10.27 -4.90 -16.24
C ALA A 40 9.89 -4.48 -14.82
N HIS A 41 9.62 -3.19 -14.60
CA HIS A 41 9.18 -2.65 -13.33
C HIS A 41 7.70 -2.28 -13.39
N VAL A 42 6.89 -2.96 -12.59
CA VAL A 42 5.47 -2.66 -12.38
C VAL A 42 5.32 -1.67 -11.21
N GLU A 43 4.50 -0.67 -11.36
CA GLU A 43 4.38 0.51 -10.48
C GLU A 43 5.57 1.49 -10.64
N ALA A 44 6.11 1.63 -11.83
CA ALA A 44 7.21 2.54 -12.14
C ALA A 44 6.78 4.02 -12.11
N GLY A 45 7.72 4.91 -11.83
CA GLY A 45 7.54 6.37 -11.94
C GLY A 45 6.82 7.05 -10.77
N LEU A 46 6.42 6.31 -9.74
CA LEU A 46 5.90 6.91 -8.51
C LEU A 46 7.01 7.66 -7.77
N ARG A 47 6.66 8.82 -7.17
CA ARG A 47 7.61 9.65 -6.40
C ARG A 47 6.93 10.25 -5.18
N SER A 48 7.61 10.14 -4.03
CA SER A 48 7.31 10.91 -2.82
C SER A 48 8.21 12.15 -2.69
N PHE A 49 9.29 12.20 -3.48
CA PHE A 49 10.35 13.22 -3.42
C PHE A 49 11.04 13.31 -2.06
N ASN A 50 10.92 12.30 -1.22
CA ASN A 50 11.54 12.22 0.10
C ASN A 50 12.61 11.12 0.14
N MET A 51 13.86 11.51 -0.07
CA MET A 51 15.01 10.59 -0.07
C MET A 51 15.33 9.96 1.30
N ALA A 52 14.71 10.43 2.39
CA ALA A 52 14.81 9.77 3.69
C ALA A 52 13.93 8.51 3.76
N MET A 53 13.01 8.34 2.80
CA MET A 53 12.14 7.17 2.68
C MET A 53 12.89 6.06 1.91
N PRO A 54 13.12 4.87 2.51
CA PRO A 54 13.81 3.76 1.83
C PRO A 54 13.13 3.33 0.52
N GLU A 55 11.80 3.37 0.49
CA GLU A 55 11.00 3.04 -0.69
C GLU A 55 11.25 4.01 -1.85
N GLU A 56 11.47 5.30 -1.56
CA GLU A 56 11.80 6.27 -2.62
C GLU A 56 13.14 5.96 -3.28
N VAL A 57 14.14 5.63 -2.47
CA VAL A 57 15.46 5.20 -2.96
C VAL A 57 15.31 3.95 -3.83
N ASN A 58 14.55 2.96 -3.37
CA ASN A 58 14.34 1.71 -4.10
C ASN A 58 13.68 1.94 -5.46
N ARG A 59 12.59 2.75 -5.52
CA ARG A 59 11.85 2.97 -6.76
C ARG A 59 12.67 3.76 -7.80
N ILE A 60 13.37 4.81 -7.36
CA ILE A 60 14.24 5.58 -8.25
C ILE A 60 15.32 4.71 -8.86
N LEU A 61 16.02 3.90 -8.05
CA LEU A 61 17.08 3.03 -8.53
C LEU A 61 16.55 1.91 -9.42
N THR A 62 15.39 1.32 -9.07
CA THR A 62 14.75 0.28 -9.87
C THR A 62 14.33 0.83 -11.23
N ASP A 63 13.67 2.00 -11.27
CA ASP A 63 13.31 2.66 -12.52
C ASP A 63 14.54 2.87 -13.41
N ARG A 64 15.62 3.38 -12.82
CA ARG A 64 16.83 3.75 -13.56
C ARG A 64 17.52 2.58 -14.25
N ILE A 65 17.40 1.37 -13.74
CA ILE A 65 18.03 0.16 -14.28
C ILE A 65 17.06 -0.74 -15.05
N SER A 66 15.77 -0.41 -15.11
CA SER A 66 14.76 -1.21 -15.81
C SER A 66 14.70 -0.91 -17.30
N ASP A 67 14.39 -1.92 -18.10
CA ASP A 67 14.26 -1.82 -19.56
C ASP A 67 12.80 -1.54 -19.98
N LEU A 68 11.83 -1.90 -19.13
CA LEU A 68 10.41 -1.64 -19.31
C LEU A 68 9.80 -1.08 -18.02
N LEU A 69 9.18 0.09 -18.14
CA LEU A 69 8.61 0.86 -17.04
C LEU A 69 7.11 0.93 -17.24
N LEU A 70 6.35 0.26 -16.36
CA LEU A 70 4.90 0.16 -16.41
C LEU A 70 4.30 1.11 -15.37
N CYS A 71 3.87 2.30 -15.83
CA CYS A 71 3.40 3.38 -14.98
C CYS A 71 1.92 3.18 -14.62
N PRO A 72 1.53 3.28 -13.34
CA PRO A 72 0.14 3.14 -12.93
C PRO A 72 -0.70 4.39 -13.21
N THR A 73 -0.07 5.58 -13.26
CA THR A 73 -0.76 6.86 -13.38
C THR A 73 -0.09 7.81 -14.37
N ILE A 74 -0.83 8.81 -14.84
CA ILE A 74 -0.29 9.90 -15.67
C ILE A 74 0.78 10.69 -14.89
N THR A 75 0.61 10.85 -13.57
CA THR A 75 1.60 11.50 -12.70
C THR A 75 2.93 10.74 -12.73
N ALA A 76 2.88 9.40 -12.60
CA ALA A 76 4.06 8.55 -12.68
C ALA A 76 4.79 8.70 -14.03
N LEU A 77 4.04 8.68 -15.13
CA LEU A 77 4.57 8.93 -16.47
C LEU A 77 5.26 10.31 -16.58
N SER A 78 4.61 11.36 -16.04
CA SER A 78 5.13 12.72 -16.01
C SER A 78 6.42 12.84 -15.19
N ASN A 79 6.52 12.13 -14.07
CA ASN A 79 7.74 12.09 -13.25
C ASN A 79 8.92 11.52 -14.03
N LEU A 80 8.75 10.36 -14.67
CA LEU A 80 9.81 9.77 -15.51
C LEU A 80 10.23 10.69 -16.64
N LYS A 81 9.29 11.37 -17.29
CA LYS A 81 9.61 12.35 -18.34
C LYS A 81 10.44 13.51 -17.80
N LYS A 82 10.08 14.07 -16.64
CA LYS A 82 10.86 15.12 -15.96
C LYS A 82 12.27 14.66 -15.59
N GLU A 83 12.45 13.39 -15.29
CA GLU A 83 13.75 12.77 -14.98
C GLU A 83 14.55 12.38 -16.21
N GLY A 84 14.06 12.71 -17.41
CA GLY A 84 14.78 12.54 -18.68
C GLY A 84 14.72 11.14 -19.25
N PHE A 85 13.74 10.30 -18.86
CA PHE A 85 13.62 8.94 -19.40
C PHE A 85 13.33 8.89 -20.90
N ASP A 86 12.88 9.98 -21.51
CA ASP A 86 12.76 10.10 -22.98
C ASP A 86 14.11 9.94 -23.71
N SER A 87 15.23 10.11 -23.00
CA SER A 87 16.60 9.98 -23.56
C SER A 87 17.25 8.62 -23.25
N PHE A 88 16.57 7.71 -22.53
CA PHE A 88 17.08 6.38 -22.23
C PHE A 88 16.51 5.34 -23.20
N ASP A 89 17.27 4.25 -23.40
CA ASP A 89 16.80 3.07 -24.13
C ASP A 89 15.91 2.20 -23.22
N ALA A 90 14.88 2.81 -22.65
CA ALA A 90 13.88 2.15 -21.81
C ALA A 90 12.48 2.43 -22.39
N LYS A 91 11.64 1.42 -22.39
CA LYS A 91 10.24 1.58 -22.80
C LYS A 91 9.39 2.00 -21.62
N VAL A 92 8.69 3.13 -21.73
CA VAL A 92 7.78 3.63 -20.72
C VAL A 92 6.36 3.51 -21.25
N ALA A 93 5.46 2.90 -20.47
CA ALA A 93 4.06 2.69 -20.82
C ALA A 93 3.13 3.03 -19.66
N LEU A 94 2.03 3.70 -19.95
CA LEU A 94 0.91 3.87 -19.02
C LEU A 94 0.04 2.62 -19.09
N THR A 95 0.02 1.83 -18.02
CA THR A 95 -0.69 0.54 -17.97
C THR A 95 -1.88 0.53 -17.02
N GLY A 96 -2.00 1.55 -16.20
CA GLY A 96 -2.95 1.52 -15.07
C GLY A 96 -2.39 0.75 -13.87
N ASP A 97 -3.18 0.70 -12.82
CA ASP A 97 -2.83 0.05 -11.56
C ASP A 97 -3.47 -1.33 -11.47
N ILE A 98 -2.65 -2.39 -11.46
CA ILE A 98 -3.10 -3.80 -11.33
C ILE A 98 -3.93 -4.03 -10.05
N MET A 99 -3.77 -3.20 -9.02
CA MET A 99 -4.58 -3.28 -7.81
C MET A 99 -6.04 -2.91 -8.09
N GLY A 100 -6.30 -1.99 -9.04
CA GLY A 100 -7.65 -1.68 -9.51
C GLY A 100 -8.34 -2.90 -10.12
N ASP A 101 -7.65 -3.64 -10.99
CA ASP A 101 -8.17 -4.88 -11.57
C ASP A 101 -8.43 -5.93 -10.48
N SER A 102 -7.53 -6.04 -9.50
CA SER A 102 -7.68 -6.95 -8.37
C SER A 102 -8.89 -6.59 -7.51
N VAL A 103 -9.07 -5.31 -7.18
CA VAL A 103 -10.24 -4.83 -6.43
C VAL A 103 -11.52 -5.13 -7.19
N ALA A 104 -11.59 -4.82 -8.48
CA ALA A 104 -12.77 -5.10 -9.30
C ALA A 104 -13.13 -6.59 -9.30
N PHE A 105 -12.14 -7.46 -9.56
CA PHE A 105 -12.34 -8.91 -9.61
C PHE A 105 -12.75 -9.51 -8.25
N TYR A 106 -12.05 -9.13 -7.18
CA TYR A 106 -12.29 -9.72 -5.86
C TYR A 106 -13.45 -9.10 -5.11
N SER A 107 -13.96 -7.93 -5.50
CA SER A 107 -15.13 -7.31 -4.89
C SER A 107 -16.41 -8.14 -5.03
N GLU A 108 -16.59 -8.81 -6.16
CA GLU A 108 -17.71 -9.74 -6.35
C GLU A 108 -17.56 -10.97 -5.45
N LEU A 109 -16.38 -11.59 -5.47
CA LEU A 109 -16.09 -12.76 -4.67
C LEU A 109 -16.12 -12.50 -3.16
N SER A 110 -15.77 -11.28 -2.73
CA SER A 110 -15.81 -10.93 -1.31
C SER A 110 -17.24 -10.91 -0.77
N ALA A 111 -18.20 -10.44 -1.56
CA ALA A 111 -19.62 -10.42 -1.18
C ALA A 111 -20.19 -11.83 -0.94
N GLU A 112 -19.68 -12.83 -1.68
CA GLU A 112 -20.11 -14.23 -1.54
C GLU A 112 -19.40 -14.97 -0.38
N ARG A 113 -18.13 -14.60 -0.12
CA ARG A 113 -17.26 -15.38 0.79
C ARG A 113 -17.08 -14.79 2.17
N SER A 114 -17.28 -13.49 2.33
CA SER A 114 -17.13 -12.82 3.62
C SER A 114 -18.46 -12.75 4.38
N GLU A 115 -18.38 -13.04 5.64
CA GLU A 115 -19.51 -12.83 6.58
C GLU A 115 -19.22 -11.71 7.57
N ILE A 116 -18.16 -10.93 7.39
CA ILE A 116 -17.67 -9.98 8.39
C ILE A 116 -18.72 -8.92 8.76
N ILE A 117 -19.44 -8.41 7.79
CA ILE A 117 -20.50 -7.40 8.00
C ILE A 117 -21.63 -7.97 8.90
N LYS A 118 -21.98 -9.24 8.70
CA LYS A 118 -22.97 -9.95 9.52
C LYS A 118 -22.40 -10.26 10.91
N LYS A 119 -21.18 -10.79 10.99
CA LYS A 119 -20.50 -11.14 12.24
C LYS A 119 -20.35 -9.95 13.18
N LEU A 120 -20.09 -8.77 12.64
CA LEU A 120 -19.90 -7.54 13.40
C LEU A 120 -21.21 -6.72 13.54
N ASP A 121 -22.34 -7.24 13.05
CA ASP A 121 -23.65 -6.54 13.04
C ASP A 121 -23.55 -5.13 12.43
N LEU A 122 -22.85 -4.98 11.30
CA LEU A 122 -22.62 -3.70 10.62
C LEU A 122 -23.62 -3.41 9.50
N LYS A 123 -24.51 -4.33 9.19
CA LYS A 123 -25.47 -4.17 8.08
C LYS A 123 -26.34 -2.93 8.29
N GLY A 124 -26.27 -1.99 7.35
CA GLY A 124 -27.02 -0.73 7.38
C GLY A 124 -26.53 0.29 8.42
N LYS A 125 -25.44 0.02 9.14
CA LYS A 125 -24.82 0.96 10.07
C LYS A 125 -23.78 1.82 9.35
N LYS A 126 -23.71 3.09 9.71
CA LYS A 126 -22.63 3.98 9.31
C LYS A 126 -21.43 3.73 10.19
N PHE A 127 -20.26 3.52 9.57
CA PHE A 127 -19.01 3.37 10.32
C PHE A 127 -17.80 3.90 9.55
N VAL A 128 -16.75 4.20 10.27
CA VAL A 128 -15.41 4.56 9.77
C VAL A 128 -14.53 3.33 9.89
N LEU A 129 -13.78 3.00 8.83
CA LEU A 129 -12.77 1.94 8.85
C LEU A 129 -11.42 2.57 9.18
N GLY A 130 -10.80 2.17 10.29
CA GLY A 130 -9.49 2.65 10.73
C GLY A 130 -8.41 1.58 10.58
N THR A 131 -7.23 1.91 10.02
CA THR A 131 -6.05 1.03 10.07
C THR A 131 -4.79 1.86 10.32
N ILE A 132 -4.08 1.59 11.41
CA ILE A 132 -2.85 2.27 11.80
C ILE A 132 -1.81 1.21 12.17
N HIS A 133 -0.68 1.16 11.45
CA HIS A 133 0.34 0.13 11.65
C HIS A 133 1.76 0.54 11.26
N ARG A 134 1.95 1.69 10.61
CA ARG A 134 3.29 2.15 10.22
C ARG A 134 4.14 2.51 11.44
N GLN A 135 5.46 2.27 11.31
CA GLN A 135 6.41 2.51 12.39
C GLN A 135 6.43 3.97 12.83
N GLU A 136 6.41 4.89 11.88
CA GLU A 136 6.39 6.33 12.11
C GLU A 136 5.22 6.78 13.00
N ASN A 137 4.06 6.09 12.89
CA ASN A 137 2.87 6.38 13.69
C ASN A 137 2.80 5.60 15.00
N THR A 138 3.39 4.40 15.03
CA THR A 138 3.26 3.50 16.18
C THR A 138 4.40 3.59 17.16
N ASP A 139 5.62 3.98 16.75
CA ASP A 139 6.80 3.98 17.59
C ASP A 139 6.95 5.25 18.45
N ASP A 140 6.34 6.36 18.02
CA ASP A 140 6.28 7.59 18.83
C ASP A 140 5.00 7.61 19.67
N PRO A 141 5.10 7.66 21.03
CA PRO A 141 3.95 7.66 21.90
C PRO A 141 3.03 8.88 21.73
N LYS A 142 3.59 10.05 21.34
CA LYS A 142 2.80 11.27 21.14
C LYS A 142 1.99 11.20 19.85
N ILE A 143 2.59 10.69 18.77
CA ILE A 143 1.92 10.51 17.48
C ILE A 143 0.81 9.48 17.63
N LEU A 144 1.11 8.30 18.20
CA LEU A 144 0.12 7.26 18.42
C LEU A 144 -1.06 7.75 19.27
N ALA A 145 -0.77 8.43 20.40
CA ALA A 145 -1.80 8.98 21.27
C ALA A 145 -2.66 10.04 20.56
N SER A 146 -2.05 10.89 19.73
CA SER A 146 -2.78 11.91 18.96
C SER A 146 -3.73 11.27 17.94
N ILE A 147 -3.26 10.26 17.19
CA ILE A 147 -4.09 9.54 16.22
C ILE A 147 -5.24 8.82 16.93
N MET A 148 -4.95 8.09 18.01
CA MET A 148 -6.00 7.37 18.75
C MET A 148 -6.99 8.31 19.41
N LYS A 149 -6.55 9.48 19.89
CA LYS A 149 -7.44 10.51 20.38
C LYS A 149 -8.40 11.00 19.29
N ALA A 150 -7.89 11.32 18.11
CA ALA A 150 -8.73 11.75 16.98
C ALA A 150 -9.76 10.67 16.59
N LEU A 151 -9.35 9.40 16.57
CA LEU A 151 -10.25 8.28 16.29
C LEU A 151 -11.29 8.09 17.42
N ASN A 152 -10.93 8.35 18.69
CA ASN A 152 -11.86 8.34 19.81
C ASN A 152 -12.90 9.47 19.71
N ASP A 153 -12.45 10.69 19.35
CA ASP A 153 -13.35 11.84 19.14
C ASP A 153 -14.38 11.56 18.01
N ILE A 154 -13.96 10.81 16.97
CA ILE A 154 -14.87 10.31 15.93
C ILE A 154 -15.82 9.24 16.51
N SER A 155 -15.31 8.34 17.37
CA SER A 155 -16.08 7.23 17.95
C SER A 155 -17.21 7.69 18.85
N ASP A 156 -17.15 8.91 19.38
CA ASP A 156 -18.22 9.50 20.18
C ASP A 156 -19.53 9.73 19.38
N ASN A 157 -19.42 9.87 18.05
CA ASN A 157 -20.54 10.17 17.17
C ASN A 157 -20.79 9.12 16.09
N THR A 158 -19.77 8.36 15.71
CA THR A 158 -19.84 7.39 14.60
C THR A 158 -18.99 6.19 14.95
N LEU A 159 -19.52 4.98 14.79
CA LEU A 159 -18.78 3.76 15.03
C LEU A 159 -17.46 3.76 14.23
N VAL A 160 -16.34 3.54 14.90
CA VAL A 160 -15.05 3.30 14.26
C VAL A 160 -14.69 1.83 14.42
N VAL A 161 -14.49 1.13 13.32
CA VAL A 161 -14.08 -0.28 13.28
C VAL A 161 -12.61 -0.33 12.93
N MET A 162 -11.79 -0.97 13.75
CA MET A 162 -10.34 -1.05 13.55
C MET A 162 -9.85 -2.49 13.62
N PRO A 163 -9.53 -3.13 12.47
CA PRO A 163 -8.69 -4.32 12.44
C PRO A 163 -7.32 -3.98 13.03
N LEU A 164 -7.05 -4.45 14.24
CA LEU A 164 -5.91 -3.99 15.02
C LEU A 164 -4.67 -4.85 14.75
N HIS A 165 -3.71 -4.28 14.03
CA HIS A 165 -2.45 -4.94 13.75
C HIS A 165 -1.70 -5.30 15.05
N PRO A 166 -1.03 -6.48 15.14
CA PRO A 166 -0.33 -6.91 16.36
C PRO A 166 0.68 -5.89 16.89
N ARG A 167 1.43 -5.22 15.99
CA ARG A 167 2.36 -4.14 16.37
C ARG A 167 1.63 -2.99 17.06
N THR A 168 0.55 -2.50 16.47
CA THR A 168 -0.22 -1.38 17.02
C THR A 168 -0.79 -1.74 18.38
N ARG A 169 -1.35 -2.95 18.51
CA ARG A 169 -1.84 -3.47 19.81
C ARG A 169 -0.74 -3.48 20.86
N MET A 170 0.45 -3.94 20.51
CA MET A 170 1.61 -3.98 21.40
C MET A 170 2.05 -2.57 21.83
N MET A 171 2.11 -1.62 20.89
CA MET A 171 2.55 -0.26 21.18
C MET A 171 1.51 0.53 21.97
N MET A 172 0.22 0.35 21.69
CA MET A 172 -0.87 0.91 22.52
C MET A 172 -0.75 0.44 23.98
N LYS A 173 -0.54 -0.86 24.19
CA LYS A 173 -0.32 -1.40 25.53
C LYS A 173 0.94 -0.83 26.21
N LYS A 174 2.05 -0.72 25.44
CA LYS A 174 3.33 -0.20 25.94
C LYS A 174 3.24 1.26 26.38
N PHE A 175 2.46 2.07 25.67
CA PHE A 175 2.36 3.51 25.89
C PHE A 175 1.10 3.92 26.65
N ASP A 176 0.31 2.95 27.14
CA ASP A 176 -0.96 3.18 27.82
C ASP A 176 -1.95 4.06 27.01
N VAL A 177 -2.02 3.78 25.71
CA VAL A 177 -2.94 4.47 24.79
C VAL A 177 -4.19 3.63 24.57
N SER A 178 -5.37 4.21 24.83
CA SER A 178 -6.66 3.55 24.66
C SER A 178 -7.37 3.93 23.36
N PHE A 179 -8.20 3.01 22.88
CA PHE A 179 -9.12 3.25 21.76
C PHE A 179 -10.52 2.75 22.17
N ASN A 180 -11.54 3.60 21.98
CA ASN A 180 -12.91 3.37 22.45
C ASN A 180 -13.83 2.76 21.38
N GLY A 181 -13.39 2.71 20.11
CA GLY A 181 -14.14 2.11 19.02
C GLY A 181 -14.10 0.58 19.03
N LEU A 182 -14.67 -0.03 18.02
CA LEU A 182 -14.68 -1.48 17.84
C LEU A 182 -13.34 -1.99 17.32
N THR A 183 -12.56 -2.65 18.18
CA THR A 183 -11.34 -3.36 17.74
C THR A 183 -11.67 -4.79 17.36
N ILE A 184 -11.11 -5.24 16.25
CA ILE A 184 -11.19 -6.64 15.82
C ILE A 184 -9.77 -7.17 15.53
N ASP A 185 -9.61 -8.47 15.48
CA ASP A 185 -8.35 -9.07 15.05
C ASP A 185 -8.09 -8.78 13.58
N PRO A 186 -6.83 -8.86 13.11
CA PRO A 186 -6.51 -8.74 11.69
C PRO A 186 -7.37 -9.68 10.85
N VAL A 187 -7.91 -9.16 9.77
CA VAL A 187 -8.84 -9.89 8.90
C VAL A 187 -8.18 -10.26 7.58
N GLY A 188 -8.69 -11.26 6.89
CA GLY A 188 -8.27 -11.63 5.55
C GLY A 188 -8.73 -10.60 4.50
N TYR A 189 -8.22 -10.75 3.27
CA TYR A 189 -8.45 -9.79 2.19
C TYR A 189 -9.94 -9.59 1.85
N PHE A 190 -10.72 -10.66 1.75
CA PHE A 190 -12.16 -10.57 1.47
C PHE A 190 -12.93 -9.84 2.57
N ASP A 191 -12.60 -10.09 3.83
CA ASP A 191 -13.22 -9.39 4.95
C ASP A 191 -12.84 -7.90 4.94
N MET A 192 -11.59 -7.58 4.62
CA MET A 192 -11.14 -6.18 4.48
C MET A 192 -11.88 -5.48 3.34
N LEU A 193 -12.03 -6.10 2.17
CA LEU A 193 -12.81 -5.56 1.05
C LEU A 193 -14.27 -5.31 1.44
N GLU A 194 -14.91 -6.23 2.15
CA GLU A 194 -16.29 -6.04 2.60
C GLU A 194 -16.41 -4.91 3.64
N LEU A 195 -15.47 -4.78 4.57
CA LEU A 195 -15.44 -3.63 5.48
C LEU A 195 -15.26 -2.32 4.70
N LEU A 196 -14.36 -2.30 3.73
CA LEU A 196 -14.09 -1.15 2.90
C LEU A 196 -15.31 -0.75 2.04
N LYS A 197 -15.96 -1.69 1.38
CA LYS A 197 -17.16 -1.45 0.57
C LYS A 197 -18.33 -0.88 1.39
N ASN A 198 -18.46 -1.29 2.64
CA ASN A 198 -19.58 -0.92 3.51
C ASN A 198 -19.28 0.26 4.43
N CYS A 199 -18.04 0.72 4.58
CA CYS A 199 -17.71 1.89 5.38
C CYS A 199 -18.12 3.20 4.67
N ASN A 200 -18.23 4.28 5.47
CA ASN A 200 -18.49 5.62 4.96
C ASN A 200 -17.21 6.42 4.71
N LEU A 201 -16.16 6.10 5.45
CA LEU A 201 -14.88 6.80 5.41
C LEU A 201 -13.77 5.83 5.84
N VAL A 202 -12.60 6.00 5.26
CA VAL A 202 -11.38 5.28 5.66
C VAL A 202 -10.42 6.25 6.34
N VAL A 203 -9.77 5.81 7.42
CA VAL A 203 -8.64 6.50 8.04
C VAL A 203 -7.47 5.50 8.07
N THR A 204 -6.41 5.77 7.32
CA THR A 204 -5.32 4.79 7.19
C THR A 204 -3.95 5.43 7.00
N ASP A 205 -2.91 4.72 7.43
CA ASP A 205 -1.52 4.98 7.07
C ASP A 205 -0.97 3.99 6.02
N SER A 206 -1.81 3.08 5.52
CA SER A 206 -1.47 2.08 4.51
C SER A 206 -1.57 2.65 3.09
N GLY A 207 -0.49 2.63 2.31
CA GLY A 207 -0.51 2.99 0.90
C GLY A 207 -1.44 2.10 0.07
N GLY A 208 -1.48 0.80 0.36
CA GLY A 208 -2.39 -0.14 -0.31
C GLY A 208 -3.85 0.18 -0.06
N LEU A 209 -4.23 0.39 1.21
CA LEU A 209 -5.62 0.68 1.55
C LEU A 209 -6.11 2.05 1.02
N GLN A 210 -5.20 3.03 0.84
CA GLN A 210 -5.52 4.29 0.15
C GLN A 210 -6.00 4.02 -1.28
N LYS A 211 -5.28 3.19 -2.03
CA LYS A 211 -5.66 2.80 -3.40
C LYS A 211 -6.96 2.01 -3.43
N GLU A 212 -7.08 1.03 -2.55
CA GLU A 212 -8.31 0.23 -2.45
C GLU A 212 -9.52 1.09 -2.08
N ALA A 213 -9.36 2.09 -1.21
CA ALA A 213 -10.41 3.07 -0.91
C ALA A 213 -10.80 3.86 -2.15
N PHE A 214 -9.84 4.35 -2.93
CA PHE A 214 -10.08 5.06 -4.18
C PHE A 214 -10.86 4.19 -5.19
N PHE A 215 -10.44 2.95 -5.42
CA PHE A 215 -11.11 2.03 -6.34
C PHE A 215 -12.51 1.61 -5.87
N ASN A 216 -12.80 1.69 -4.57
CA ASN A 216 -14.14 1.48 -4.01
C ASN A 216 -14.93 2.79 -3.82
N GLU A 217 -14.48 3.91 -4.40
CA GLU A 217 -15.13 5.23 -4.32
C GLU A 217 -15.36 5.70 -2.87
N LYS A 218 -14.40 5.40 -1.96
CA LYS A 218 -14.45 5.81 -0.58
C LYS A 218 -13.52 6.99 -0.31
N TYR A 219 -14.02 7.95 0.45
CA TYR A 219 -13.15 8.98 1.00
C TYR A 219 -12.12 8.35 1.94
N CYS A 220 -10.87 8.82 1.84
CA CYS A 220 -9.78 8.34 2.64
C CYS A 220 -9.01 9.49 3.30
N ILE A 221 -8.90 9.46 4.62
CA ILE A 221 -8.01 10.33 5.38
C ILE A 221 -6.70 9.58 5.55
N VAL A 222 -5.64 10.16 5.03
CA VAL A 222 -4.29 9.57 5.09
C VAL A 222 -3.59 10.05 6.35
N ALA A 223 -3.33 9.13 7.28
CA ALA A 223 -2.62 9.39 8.54
C ALA A 223 -1.09 9.36 8.32
N ARG A 224 -0.60 10.17 7.36
CA ARG A 224 0.82 10.30 6.99
C ARG A 224 1.09 11.74 6.57
N GLU A 225 2.34 12.19 6.77
CA GLU A 225 2.76 13.51 6.29
C GLU A 225 2.89 13.57 4.76
N GLN A 226 3.22 12.45 4.13
CA GLN A 226 3.44 12.35 2.68
C GLN A 226 2.87 11.04 2.13
N THR A 227 2.43 11.09 0.89
CA THR A 227 2.01 9.91 0.13
C THR A 227 2.49 10.03 -1.31
N GLU A 228 2.86 8.92 -1.91
CA GLU A 228 3.20 8.76 -3.34
C GLU A 228 1.96 8.67 -4.23
N TRP A 229 0.78 8.50 -3.64
CA TRP A 229 -0.51 8.36 -4.32
C TRP A 229 -1.27 9.69 -4.35
N VAL A 230 -1.00 10.48 -5.39
CA VAL A 230 -1.59 11.81 -5.65
C VAL A 230 -2.06 11.92 -7.09
#